data_929e8b42dee37fe7d7f38542f5791ad5
#
_entry.id   929e8b42dee37fe7d7f38542f5791ad5
#
_cell.length_a   1.000
_cell.length_b   1.000
_cell.length_c   1.000
_cell.angle_alpha   90.00
_cell.angle_beta   90.00
_cell.angle_gamma   90.00
#
_symmetry.space_group_name_H-M   'P 1'
#
loop_
_entity.id
_entity.type
_entity.pdbx_description
1 polymer ?
#
loop_
_entity_poly.entity_id
_entity_poly.type
_entity_poly.pdbx_seq_one_letter_code
_entity_poly.pdbx_strand_id
1 'polypeptide(L)'
;MWRFALRNGWGYPYDAMVTKRGQLVTAPLKYNTTYFNAMTATGTAYNFITPKTGEQFVITGYIVSSDKNVNATNGAIVSIYEATSLTATSASKTILTLDLGKLDGAQVVGLNILTSKGVWINSTTDDATINLTILGYYIDS
;
A
#
# COMPACT_ATOMS: atom_id res chain seq x y z
N MET A 1 31.18 9.83 8.13
CA MET A 1 30.13 8.79 8.07
C MET A 1 30.82 7.44 8.26
N TRP A 2 30.42 6.69 9.26
CA TRP A 2 30.93 5.34 9.50
C TRP A 2 30.08 4.36 8.70
N ARG A 3 30.70 3.45 7.98
CA ARG A 3 30.02 2.38 7.25
C ARG A 3 30.36 1.07 7.93
N PHE A 4 29.33 0.28 8.22
CA PHE A 4 29.48 -1.09 8.72
C PHE A 4 28.92 -2.03 7.65
N ALA A 5 29.68 -3.03 7.29
CA ALA A 5 29.19 -4.08 6.43
C ALA A 5 28.37 -5.07 7.28
N LEU A 6 27.08 -5.13 7.02
CA LEU A 6 26.21 -6.19 7.52
C LEU A 6 26.12 -7.28 6.46
N ARG A 7 26.10 -8.53 6.89
CA ARG A 7 25.84 -9.65 5.99
C ARG A 7 24.42 -10.17 6.21
N ASN A 8 23.67 -10.36 5.13
CA ASN A 8 22.42 -11.11 5.20
C ASN A 8 22.71 -12.59 5.44
N GLY A 9 21.67 -13.40 5.69
CA GLY A 9 21.80 -14.84 5.86
C GLY A 9 22.40 -15.58 4.65
N TRP A 10 22.54 -14.93 3.50
CA TRP A 10 23.15 -15.44 2.27
C TRP A 10 24.60 -14.99 2.08
N GLY A 11 25.16 -14.23 3.02
CA GLY A 11 26.56 -13.81 3.00
C GLY A 11 26.87 -12.56 2.15
N TYR A 12 25.88 -11.93 1.55
CA TYR A 12 26.09 -10.69 0.80
C TYR A 12 26.28 -9.49 1.74
N PRO A 13 27.28 -8.64 1.51
CA PRO A 13 27.51 -7.46 2.31
C PRO A 13 26.44 -6.39 2.01
N TYR A 14 25.90 -5.80 3.06
CA TYR A 14 25.08 -4.60 2.99
C TYR A 14 25.75 -3.48 3.76
N ASP A 15 25.78 -2.30 3.18
CA ASP A 15 26.27 -1.12 3.86
C ASP A 15 25.18 -0.59 4.81
N ALA A 16 25.47 -0.58 6.11
CA ALA A 16 24.67 0.12 7.08
C ALA A 16 25.11 1.58 7.15
N MET A 17 24.19 2.49 6.99
CA MET A 17 24.44 3.92 7.13
C MET A 17 24.21 4.36 8.56
N VAL A 18 25.19 5.08 9.12
CA VAL A 18 25.07 5.70 10.45
C VAL A 18 25.15 7.21 10.28
N THR A 19 24.21 7.93 10.89
CA THR A 19 24.23 9.39 10.88
C THR A 19 25.46 9.93 11.63
N LYS A 20 25.77 11.21 11.44
CA LYS A 20 26.84 11.89 12.20
C LYS A 20 26.65 11.84 13.73
N ARG A 21 25.42 11.60 14.19
CA ARG A 21 25.06 11.45 15.61
C ARG A 21 25.09 10.00 16.11
N GLY A 22 25.58 9.06 15.30
CA GLY A 22 25.68 7.66 15.66
C GLY A 22 24.36 6.87 15.58
N GLN A 23 23.33 7.43 14.96
CA GLN A 23 22.05 6.75 14.77
C GLN A 23 22.14 5.83 13.55
N LEU A 24 21.77 4.56 13.71
CA LEU A 24 21.65 3.63 12.61
C LEU A 24 20.44 4.02 11.73
N VAL A 25 20.69 4.19 10.44
CA VAL A 25 19.59 4.43 9.48
C VAL A 25 18.97 3.08 9.15
N THR A 26 17.85 2.79 9.79
CA THR A 26 17.08 1.55 9.59
C THR A 26 15.94 1.73 8.58
N ALA A 27 15.84 2.90 7.96
CA ALA A 27 14.84 3.11 6.91
C ALA A 27 15.13 2.15 5.75
N PRO A 28 14.13 1.47 5.21
CA PRO A 28 14.31 0.66 4.02
C PRO A 28 14.84 1.57 2.91
N LEU A 29 15.97 1.19 2.32
CA LEU A 29 16.60 1.94 1.23
C LEU A 29 15.79 1.91 -0.07
N LYS A 30 14.76 1.09 -0.14
CA LYS A 30 13.74 1.14 -1.19
C LYS A 30 12.70 2.18 -0.78
N TYR A 31 12.61 3.22 -1.56
CA TYR A 31 11.71 4.35 -1.35
C TYR A 31 10.27 3.90 -1.21
N ASN A 32 9.58 4.39 -0.19
CA ASN A 32 8.12 4.34 -0.18
C ASN A 32 7.61 5.00 -1.46
N THR A 33 7.02 4.22 -2.32
CA THR A 33 6.38 4.72 -3.51
C THR A 33 4.91 4.99 -3.19
N THR A 34 4.40 6.07 -3.74
CA THR A 34 2.98 6.43 -3.67
C THR A 34 2.26 5.93 -4.91
N TYR A 35 1.19 5.18 -4.69
CA TYR A 35 0.30 4.72 -5.75
C TYR A 35 -1.07 5.35 -5.54
N PHE A 36 -1.40 6.30 -6.41
CA PHE A 36 -2.66 7.05 -6.36
C PHE A 36 -3.63 6.59 -7.43
N ASN A 37 -4.90 6.54 -7.08
CA ASN A 37 -5.99 6.41 -8.05
C ASN A 37 -7.24 7.14 -7.56
N ALA A 38 -7.96 7.77 -8.49
CA ALA A 38 -9.28 8.32 -8.25
C ALA A 38 -10.32 7.27 -8.69
N MET A 39 -11.03 6.71 -7.73
CA MET A 39 -12.06 5.72 -7.97
C MET A 39 -13.39 6.44 -8.23
N THR A 40 -13.80 6.46 -9.49
CA THR A 40 -14.96 7.24 -9.94
C THR A 40 -16.19 6.39 -10.26
N ALA A 41 -16.10 5.06 -10.12
CA ALA A 41 -17.19 4.15 -10.37
C ALA A 41 -17.28 3.07 -9.30
N THR A 42 -18.47 2.84 -8.80
CA THR A 42 -18.74 1.79 -7.81
C THR A 42 -18.58 0.40 -8.41
N GLY A 43 -18.10 -0.54 -7.59
CA GLY A 43 -17.95 -1.94 -8.00
C GLY A 43 -16.94 -2.20 -9.11
N THR A 44 -16.17 -1.18 -9.51
CA THR A 44 -15.10 -1.31 -10.49
C THR A 44 -13.77 -1.55 -9.78
N ALA A 45 -12.96 -2.47 -10.30
CA ALA A 45 -11.61 -2.70 -9.78
C ALA A 45 -10.67 -1.60 -10.28
N TYR A 46 -10.00 -0.95 -9.35
CA TYR A 46 -8.92 -0.01 -9.61
C TYR A 46 -7.61 -0.63 -9.16
N ASN A 47 -6.68 -0.80 -10.09
CA ASN A 47 -5.38 -1.36 -9.77
C ASN A 47 -4.45 -0.30 -9.18
N PHE A 48 -3.76 -0.66 -8.12
CA PHE A 48 -2.74 0.16 -7.47
C PHE A 48 -1.36 -0.44 -7.64
N ILE A 49 -1.22 -1.74 -7.46
CA ILE A 49 0.07 -2.41 -7.45
C ILE A 49 0.05 -3.57 -8.44
N THR A 50 1.02 -3.58 -9.32
CA THR A 50 1.26 -4.65 -10.29
C THR A 50 2.27 -5.65 -9.73
N PRO A 51 2.06 -6.96 -9.89
CA PRO A 51 3.04 -7.94 -9.42
C PRO A 51 4.37 -7.79 -10.16
N LYS A 52 5.46 -7.95 -9.42
CA LYS A 52 6.81 -8.05 -9.97
C LYS A 52 7.39 -9.43 -9.69
N THR A 53 8.09 -9.98 -10.67
CA THR A 53 8.71 -11.30 -10.56
C THR A 53 9.75 -11.32 -9.44
N GLY A 54 9.62 -12.27 -8.51
CA GLY A 54 10.54 -12.42 -7.38
C GLY A 54 10.38 -11.38 -6.28
N GLU A 55 9.37 -10.51 -6.34
CA GLU A 55 9.14 -9.50 -5.32
C GLU A 55 7.77 -9.66 -4.66
N GLN A 56 7.66 -9.18 -3.41
CA GLN A 56 6.41 -8.97 -2.69
C GLN A 56 6.28 -7.48 -2.37
N PHE A 57 5.05 -7.01 -2.22
CA PHE A 57 4.81 -5.62 -1.84
C PHE A 57 4.52 -5.50 -0.35
N VAL A 58 5.06 -4.47 0.29
CA VAL A 58 4.78 -4.12 1.68
C VAL A 58 3.99 -2.83 1.70
N ILE A 59 2.77 -2.88 2.21
CA ILE A 59 1.94 -1.69 2.42
C ILE A 59 2.34 -1.05 3.74
N THR A 60 2.78 0.20 3.69
CA THR A 60 3.21 0.97 4.86
C THR A 60 2.20 2.00 5.31
N GLY A 61 1.21 2.28 4.50
CA GLY A 61 0.16 3.21 4.85
C GLY A 61 -0.82 3.46 3.70
N TYR A 62 -1.82 4.27 3.99
CA TYR A 62 -2.77 4.75 3.00
C TYR A 62 -3.28 6.14 3.37
N ILE A 63 -3.73 6.87 2.36
CA ILE A 63 -4.48 8.11 2.49
C ILE A 63 -5.73 7.95 1.64
N VAL A 64 -6.88 8.17 2.22
CA VAL A 64 -8.16 8.09 1.52
C VAL A 64 -8.96 9.35 1.78
N SER A 65 -9.60 9.88 0.76
CA SER A 65 -10.55 10.98 0.88
C SER A 65 -11.75 10.72 -0.03
N SER A 66 -12.91 11.13 0.44
CA SER A 66 -14.12 11.17 -0.38
C SER A 66 -14.34 12.57 -0.93
N ASP A 67 -14.92 12.67 -2.11
CA ASP A 67 -15.46 13.94 -2.58
C ASP A 67 -16.74 14.26 -1.79
N LYS A 68 -17.08 15.56 -1.71
CA LYS A 68 -18.13 16.17 -0.86
C LYS A 68 -19.55 15.60 -1.01
N ASN A 69 -19.75 14.64 -1.89
CA ASN A 69 -21.04 14.03 -2.19
C ASN A 69 -21.18 12.59 -1.66
N VAL A 70 -20.36 12.17 -0.70
CA VAL A 70 -20.61 10.91 0.00
C VAL A 70 -22.04 10.96 0.53
N ASN A 71 -22.87 10.04 0.05
CA ASN A 71 -24.25 9.96 0.48
C ASN A 71 -24.27 9.76 1.98
N ALA A 72 -24.57 10.79 2.72
CA ALA A 72 -24.47 10.87 4.18
C ALA A 72 -25.28 9.78 4.92
N THR A 73 -26.05 8.99 4.18
CA THR A 73 -26.89 7.93 4.72
C THR A 73 -26.15 6.61 4.90
N ASN A 74 -25.23 6.25 4.00
CA ASN A 74 -24.61 4.93 4.00
C ASN A 74 -23.09 4.93 4.23
N GLY A 75 -22.43 6.11 4.18
CA GLY A 75 -20.98 6.19 4.23
C GLY A 75 -20.33 5.62 2.95
N ALA A 76 -19.01 5.65 2.90
CA ALA A 76 -18.24 5.04 1.82
C ALA A 76 -17.40 3.88 2.38
N ILE A 77 -17.50 2.72 1.76
CA ILE A 77 -16.68 1.56 2.06
C ILE A 77 -15.67 1.37 0.93
N VAL A 78 -14.41 1.31 1.29
CA VAL A 78 -13.30 1.06 0.38
C VAL A 78 -12.64 -0.25 0.75
N SER A 79 -12.58 -1.20 -0.18
CA SER A 79 -11.93 -2.48 0.02
C SER A 79 -10.63 -2.54 -0.75
N ILE A 80 -9.52 -2.81 -0.07
CA ILE A 80 -8.19 -3.07 -0.65
C ILE A 80 -7.93 -4.57 -0.53
N TYR A 81 -7.58 -5.22 -1.63
CA TYR A 81 -7.47 -6.67 -1.68
C TYR A 81 -6.43 -7.17 -2.68
N GLU A 82 -5.96 -8.41 -2.43
CA GLU A 82 -5.16 -9.17 -3.39
C GLU A 82 -6.08 -9.73 -4.48
N ALA A 83 -5.67 -9.60 -5.72
CA ALA A 83 -6.41 -10.03 -6.90
C ALA A 83 -5.56 -10.88 -7.84
N THR A 84 -6.19 -11.66 -8.68
CA THR A 84 -5.53 -12.54 -9.66
C THR A 84 -5.29 -11.85 -10.99
N SER A 85 -5.88 -10.69 -11.22
CA SER A 85 -5.71 -9.90 -12.45
C SER A 85 -5.95 -8.42 -12.20
N LEU A 86 -5.53 -7.60 -13.16
CA LEU A 86 -5.70 -6.14 -13.17
C LEU A 86 -7.16 -5.70 -12.94
N THR A 87 -8.10 -6.42 -13.51
CA THR A 87 -9.54 -6.04 -13.54
C THR A 87 -10.40 -6.88 -12.62
N ALA A 88 -9.81 -7.79 -11.83
CA ALA A 88 -10.59 -8.63 -10.94
C ALA A 88 -11.23 -7.80 -9.83
N THR A 89 -12.54 -7.84 -9.74
CA THR A 89 -13.35 -7.19 -8.69
C THR A 89 -13.54 -8.09 -7.47
N SER A 90 -13.24 -9.38 -7.59
CA SER A 90 -13.30 -10.34 -6.49
C SER A 90 -11.94 -10.49 -5.82
N ALA A 91 -11.94 -10.37 -4.50
CA ALA A 91 -10.75 -10.56 -3.68
C ALA A 91 -10.34 -12.04 -3.62
N SER A 92 -9.06 -12.35 -3.86
CA SER A 92 -8.48 -13.61 -3.39
C SER A 92 -8.19 -13.55 -1.89
N LYS A 93 -7.85 -12.36 -1.40
CA LYS A 93 -7.66 -12.06 0.02
C LYS A 93 -7.89 -10.58 0.27
N THR A 94 -8.83 -10.26 1.15
CA THR A 94 -9.03 -8.87 1.60
C THR A 94 -7.88 -8.46 2.52
N ILE A 95 -7.26 -7.33 2.23
CA ILE A 95 -6.17 -6.76 3.03
C ILE A 95 -6.74 -5.79 4.05
N LEU A 96 -7.54 -4.84 3.59
CA LEU A 96 -8.16 -3.79 4.41
C LEU A 96 -9.57 -3.50 3.90
N THR A 97 -10.47 -3.25 4.82
CA THR A 97 -11.76 -2.64 4.54
C THR A 97 -11.84 -1.35 5.34
N LEU A 98 -12.03 -0.25 4.65
CA LEU A 98 -12.09 1.08 5.21
C LEU A 98 -13.54 1.56 5.13
N ASP A 99 -14.16 1.71 6.28
CA ASP A 99 -15.47 2.34 6.39
C ASP A 99 -15.26 3.80 6.80
N LEU A 100 -15.45 4.70 5.85
CA LEU A 100 -15.28 6.13 6.06
C LEU A 100 -16.48 6.72 6.82
N GLY A 101 -17.61 6.02 6.86
CA GLY A 101 -18.82 6.55 7.47
C GLY A 101 -19.18 7.93 6.90
N LYS A 102 -19.23 8.94 7.75
CA LYS A 102 -19.47 10.34 7.39
C LYS A 102 -18.18 11.17 7.31
N LEU A 103 -17.01 10.53 7.36
CA LEU A 103 -15.72 11.22 7.33
C LEU A 103 -15.35 11.59 5.90
N ASP A 104 -14.78 12.75 5.73
CA ASP A 104 -14.26 13.22 4.43
C ASP A 104 -12.97 12.49 4.02
N GLY A 105 -12.33 11.79 4.96
CA GLY A 105 -11.14 11.02 4.68
C GLY A 105 -10.48 10.44 5.93
N ALA A 106 -9.47 9.61 5.69
CA ALA A 106 -8.62 9.00 6.71
C ALA A 106 -7.19 8.84 6.21
N GLN A 107 -6.25 8.91 7.14
CA GLN A 107 -4.84 8.64 6.85
C GLN A 107 -4.27 7.71 7.92
N VAL A 108 -3.56 6.69 7.48
CA VAL A 108 -2.81 5.79 8.35
C VAL A 108 -1.42 5.57 7.78
N VAL A 109 -0.41 5.68 8.64
CA VAL A 109 1.00 5.41 8.34
C VAL A 109 1.57 4.47 9.41
N GLY A 110 2.71 3.85 9.09
CA GLY A 110 3.35 2.92 10.01
C GLY A 110 2.76 1.51 9.96
N LEU A 111 2.00 1.18 8.93
CA LEU A 111 1.59 -0.20 8.65
C LEU A 111 2.79 -1.02 8.18
N ASN A 112 2.69 -2.33 8.35
CA ASN A 112 3.66 -3.29 7.84
C ASN A 112 2.91 -4.55 7.36
N ILE A 113 2.19 -4.41 6.25
CA ILE A 113 1.36 -5.48 5.71
C ILE A 113 2.07 -6.06 4.48
N LEU A 114 2.57 -7.29 4.61
CA LEU A 114 3.18 -8.02 3.52
C LEU A 114 2.10 -8.70 2.67
N THR A 115 2.12 -8.45 1.36
CA THR A 115 1.21 -9.10 0.42
C THR A 115 1.74 -10.49 0.00
N SER A 116 0.90 -11.28 -0.63
CA SER A 116 1.32 -12.54 -1.26
C SER A 116 2.23 -12.26 -2.48
N LYS A 117 2.96 -13.27 -2.92
CA LYS A 117 3.80 -13.18 -4.13
C LYS A 117 2.95 -13.16 -5.40
N GLY A 118 3.35 -12.35 -6.35
CA GLY A 118 2.78 -12.36 -7.69
C GLY A 118 1.32 -11.93 -7.78
N VAL A 119 0.82 -11.20 -6.78
CA VAL A 119 -0.57 -10.72 -6.75
C VAL A 119 -0.68 -9.27 -7.20
N TRP A 120 -1.83 -8.94 -7.76
CA TRP A 120 -2.26 -7.58 -8.00
C TRP A 120 -2.88 -7.02 -6.72
N ILE A 121 -2.65 -5.74 -6.43
CA ILE A 121 -3.37 -5.07 -5.36
C ILE A 121 -4.39 -4.14 -6.01
N ASN A 122 -5.64 -4.51 -5.85
CA ASN A 122 -6.77 -3.77 -6.37
C ASN A 122 -7.59 -3.18 -5.22
N SER A 123 -8.39 -2.19 -5.56
CA SER A 123 -9.39 -1.61 -4.67
C SER A 123 -10.70 -1.44 -5.39
N THR A 124 -11.78 -1.57 -4.63
CA THR A 124 -13.14 -1.21 -5.06
C THR A 124 -13.76 -0.29 -4.02
N THR A 125 -14.72 0.50 -4.46
CA THR A 125 -15.55 1.32 -3.56
C THR A 125 -17.01 1.08 -3.82
N ASP A 126 -17.83 1.24 -2.81
CA ASP A 126 -19.31 1.24 -2.93
C ASP A 126 -19.87 2.65 -3.16
N ASP A 127 -19.02 3.67 -3.15
CA ASP A 127 -19.36 5.04 -3.54
C ASP A 127 -18.47 5.50 -4.70
N ALA A 128 -19.01 6.37 -5.56
CA ALA A 128 -18.24 7.03 -6.60
C ALA A 128 -17.45 8.21 -6.00
N THR A 129 -16.26 8.46 -6.52
CA THR A 129 -15.42 9.62 -6.18
C THR A 129 -14.67 9.48 -4.85
N ILE A 130 -13.98 8.36 -4.71
CA ILE A 130 -12.99 8.15 -3.65
C ILE A 130 -11.59 8.33 -4.21
N ASN A 131 -10.78 9.15 -3.57
CA ASN A 131 -9.36 9.25 -3.85
C ASN A 131 -8.59 8.38 -2.86
N LEU A 132 -7.85 7.39 -3.36
CA LEU A 132 -7.05 6.50 -2.55
C LEU A 132 -5.58 6.58 -2.96
N THR A 133 -4.72 6.72 -1.97
CA THR A 133 -3.28 6.60 -2.12
C THR A 133 -2.79 5.45 -1.25
N ILE A 134 -2.06 4.51 -1.81
CA ILE A 134 -1.38 3.44 -1.08
C ILE A 134 0.12 3.77 -1.04
N LEU A 135 0.70 3.66 0.14
CA LEU A 135 2.12 3.86 0.40
C LEU A 135 2.79 2.50 0.60
N GLY A 136 3.94 2.30 0.01
CA GLY A 136 4.66 1.04 0.22
C GLY A 136 5.88 0.87 -0.68
N TYR A 137 6.47 -0.31 -0.62
CA TYR A 137 7.66 -0.67 -1.37
C TYR A 137 7.71 -2.18 -1.68
N TYR A 138 8.48 -2.54 -2.71
CA TYR A 138 8.75 -3.93 -3.02
C TYR A 138 9.95 -4.45 -2.23
N ILE A 139 9.88 -5.72 -1.84
CA ILE A 139 11.00 -6.48 -1.27
C ILE A 139 11.24 -7.73 -2.09
N ASP A 140 12.49 -8.18 -2.12
CA ASP A 140 12.85 -9.46 -2.69
C ASP A 140 12.25 -10.59 -1.82
N SER A 141 11.75 -11.63 -2.46
CA SER A 141 10.99 -12.68 -1.78
C SER A 141 11.48 -14.08 -2.13
#